data_838bd4e30e1b94944f8a9fb051054d7a
#
_entry.id   838bd4e30e1b94944f8a9fb051054d7a
#
_cell.length_a   1.000
_cell.length_b   1.000
_cell.length_c   1.000
_cell.angle_alpha   90.00
_cell.angle_beta   90.00
_cell.angle_gamma   90.00
#
_symmetry.space_group_name_H-M   'P 1'
#
loop_
_entity.id
_entity.type
_entity.pdbx_description
1 polymer ?
#
loop_
_entity_poly.entity_id
_entity_poly.type
_entity_poly.pdbx_seq_one_letter_code
_entity_poly.pdbx_strand_id
1 'polypeptide(L)'
;MMTQESNGAGQKNVKTESSRAAVESAAAAGAPTPRDDRFFTPPVISLIAMSFMLGMSEFIVVGILPDIAEGLNVSLTTVGGLVSLFAFVYAPATPIGASISSRFERFRTMIFLAVVFLIGNVMCAFAVGYGMLVAARIVIALISGTTVAVSMTFAPDVASARNRTKFVAWVFSGFSIASVFGVPIGTSIANAFGWRWAFHIINLLTVLLIIVMCFVLPKNHYGPKSRFLAQFFIFTEKRIWGGILAVVFGAAATYVFYTYLTPILEQQIGIAPRFIAVALSCYGVACLASNLYSGKLGDNGRGVEPLVRVRFIYVVQAAFMVVLPFAVMNAVTGCLVLLALGLFMYLQNTPSQVLYMDVAAKTHPGSMNLASSFNSMAFNIGIALGSAVGGLVTDHIGMRWLGPFGAVFALLAYLTVVWLRADMKRRQSKA
;
A
#
# COMPACT_ATOMS: atom_id res chain seq x y z
N MET A 1 -80.84 -11.33 9.20
CA MET A 1 -79.55 -11.95 9.28
C MET A 1 -78.99 -12.04 7.86
N MET A 2 -78.40 -10.96 7.40
CA MET A 2 -77.68 -10.81 6.11
C MET A 2 -77.30 -9.34 6.01
N THR A 3 -76.00 -9.03 6.09
CA THR A 3 -75.28 -7.88 5.49
C THR A 3 -74.06 -7.56 6.34
N GLN A 4 -72.93 -8.22 6.01
CA GLN A 4 -71.57 -7.70 6.32
C GLN A 4 -70.52 -8.53 5.56
N GLU A 5 -70.45 -8.38 4.24
CA GLU A 5 -69.32 -8.90 3.41
C GLU A 5 -69.21 -8.10 2.12
N SER A 6 -68.87 -6.84 2.18
CA SER A 6 -68.52 -6.11 0.93
C SER A 6 -67.50 -4.98 1.07
N ASN A 7 -66.82 -4.82 2.22
CA ASN A 7 -65.90 -3.69 2.41
C ASN A 7 -64.40 -4.10 2.44
N GLY A 8 -64.03 -5.40 2.25
CA GLY A 8 -62.66 -5.87 2.33
C GLY A 8 -61.86 -5.88 1.01
N ALA A 9 -62.58 -5.89 -0.12
CA ALA A 9 -61.91 -5.99 -1.44
C ALA A 9 -61.44 -4.65 -2.02
N GLY A 10 -62.12 -3.53 -1.69
CA GLY A 10 -61.76 -2.21 -2.16
C GLY A 10 -60.49 -1.62 -1.52
N GLN A 11 -60.22 -1.93 -0.26
CA GLN A 11 -59.05 -1.40 0.44
C GLN A 11 -57.72 -2.11 0.10
N LYS A 12 -57.78 -3.35 -0.37
CA LYS A 12 -56.57 -4.05 -0.83
C LYS A 12 -56.06 -3.58 -2.20
N ASN A 13 -56.97 -3.22 -3.12
CA ASN A 13 -56.58 -2.74 -4.43
C ASN A 13 -56.00 -1.32 -4.39
N VAL A 14 -56.54 -0.41 -3.57
CA VAL A 14 -56.05 0.96 -3.44
C VAL A 14 -54.65 1.01 -2.79
N LYS A 15 -54.33 0.12 -1.84
CA LYS A 15 -52.98 0.01 -1.28
C LYS A 15 -51.96 -0.54 -2.27
N THR A 16 -52.38 -1.42 -3.17
CA THR A 16 -51.47 -2.04 -4.17
C THR A 16 -51.18 -1.06 -5.32
N GLU A 17 -52.15 -0.24 -5.74
CA GLU A 17 -51.94 0.79 -6.76
C GLU A 17 -51.13 1.98 -6.23
N SER A 18 -51.38 2.44 -5.01
CA SER A 18 -50.60 3.49 -4.36
C SER A 18 -49.13 3.05 -4.14
N SER A 19 -48.89 1.78 -3.84
CA SER A 19 -47.54 1.21 -3.71
C SER A 19 -46.84 1.08 -5.07
N ARG A 20 -47.57 0.74 -6.15
CA ARG A 20 -47.03 0.72 -7.51
C ARG A 20 -46.75 2.13 -8.06
N ALA A 21 -47.63 3.09 -7.84
CA ALA A 21 -47.41 4.47 -8.25
C ALA A 21 -46.24 5.10 -7.47
N ALA A 22 -46.03 4.75 -6.18
CA ALA A 22 -44.89 5.21 -5.41
C ALA A 22 -43.56 4.55 -5.89
N VAL A 23 -43.59 3.30 -6.34
CA VAL A 23 -42.44 2.62 -6.93
C VAL A 23 -42.15 3.15 -8.33
N GLU A 24 -43.15 3.44 -9.16
CA GLU A 24 -42.95 4.06 -10.47
C GLU A 24 -42.54 5.55 -10.39
N SER A 25 -43.04 6.31 -9.40
CA SER A 25 -42.56 7.66 -9.11
C SER A 25 -41.14 7.69 -8.57
N ALA A 26 -40.74 6.72 -7.77
CA ALA A 26 -39.35 6.54 -7.32
C ALA A 26 -38.44 6.11 -8.48
N ALA A 27 -38.94 5.36 -9.44
CA ALA A 27 -38.23 4.99 -10.67
C ALA A 27 -38.08 6.17 -11.66
N ALA A 28 -39.05 7.09 -11.70
CA ALA A 28 -39.00 8.31 -12.53
C ALA A 28 -38.13 9.41 -11.90
N ALA A 29 -37.89 9.39 -10.57
CA ALA A 29 -37.02 10.32 -9.87
C ALA A 29 -35.60 9.83 -9.84
N GLY A 30 -34.94 9.65 -11.03
CA GLY A 30 -33.48 9.55 -11.12
C GLY A 30 -32.86 8.37 -10.35
N ALA A 31 -33.46 7.19 -10.38
CA ALA A 31 -32.72 5.99 -10.02
C ALA A 31 -31.51 5.89 -10.96
N PRO A 32 -30.26 5.77 -10.45
CA PRO A 32 -29.11 5.62 -11.32
C PRO A 32 -29.36 4.40 -12.20
N THR A 33 -29.27 4.59 -13.52
CA THR A 33 -29.26 3.51 -14.52
C THR A 33 -28.49 2.32 -13.97
N PRO A 34 -28.94 1.06 -14.18
CA PRO A 34 -28.21 -0.12 -13.74
C PRO A 34 -26.79 0.01 -14.28
N ARG A 35 -25.83 0.39 -13.43
CA ARG A 35 -24.41 0.36 -13.80
C ARG A 35 -24.12 -1.10 -14.10
N ASP A 36 -23.62 -1.32 -15.32
CA ASP A 36 -23.12 -2.62 -15.79
C ASP A 36 -22.43 -3.33 -14.62
N ASP A 37 -22.85 -4.54 -14.28
CA ASP A 37 -22.32 -5.33 -13.13
C ASP A 37 -20.83 -5.69 -13.31
N ARG A 38 -20.24 -5.27 -14.44
CA ARG A 38 -18.83 -5.45 -14.74
C ARG A 38 -17.97 -4.60 -13.81
N PHE A 39 -17.20 -5.27 -12.96
CA PHE A 39 -16.29 -4.60 -12.04
C PHE A 39 -15.11 -3.92 -12.74
N PHE A 40 -14.48 -4.60 -13.70
CA PHE A 40 -13.33 -4.10 -14.42
C PHE A 40 -13.74 -3.18 -15.58
N THR A 41 -14.15 -1.97 -15.23
CA THR A 41 -14.41 -0.90 -16.20
C THR A 41 -13.12 -0.13 -16.51
N PRO A 42 -13.02 0.57 -17.67
CA PRO A 42 -11.81 1.35 -18.02
C PRO A 42 -11.36 2.34 -16.93
N PRO A 43 -12.25 3.09 -16.24
CA PRO A 43 -11.86 3.93 -15.11
C PRO A 43 -11.22 3.13 -13.96
N VAL A 44 -11.81 1.99 -13.58
CA VAL A 44 -11.29 1.12 -12.51
C VAL A 44 -9.91 0.58 -12.87
N ILE A 45 -9.74 0.08 -14.09
CA ILE A 45 -8.46 -0.44 -14.58
C ILE A 45 -7.40 0.66 -14.58
N SER A 46 -7.74 1.88 -15.03
CA SER A 46 -6.77 2.99 -15.08
C SER A 46 -6.28 3.42 -13.70
N LEU A 47 -7.15 3.41 -12.67
CA LEU A 47 -6.77 3.73 -11.29
C LEU A 47 -5.93 2.62 -10.65
N ILE A 48 -6.21 1.35 -10.94
CA ILE A 48 -5.36 0.21 -10.53
C ILE A 48 -4.01 0.29 -11.23
N ALA A 49 -3.98 0.59 -12.52
CA ALA A 49 -2.74 0.77 -13.29
C ALA A 49 -1.90 1.93 -12.76
N MET A 50 -2.52 3.03 -12.31
CA MET A 50 -1.79 4.13 -11.66
C MET A 50 -1.10 3.66 -10.37
N SER A 51 -1.77 2.88 -9.53
CA SER A 51 -1.16 2.29 -8.33
C SER A 51 -0.05 1.30 -8.67
N PHE A 52 -0.19 0.55 -9.77
CA PHE A 52 0.89 -0.30 -10.29
C PHE A 52 2.10 0.52 -10.73
N MET A 53 1.91 1.65 -11.44
CA MET A 53 3.01 2.53 -11.84
C MET A 53 3.73 3.14 -10.64
N LEU A 54 2.97 3.57 -9.63
CA LEU A 54 3.54 4.06 -8.36
C LEU A 54 4.40 2.99 -7.69
N GLY A 55 3.86 1.78 -7.52
CA GLY A 55 4.58 0.66 -6.91
C GLY A 55 5.80 0.23 -7.73
N MET A 56 5.70 0.21 -9.07
CA MET A 56 6.83 -0.09 -9.94
C MET A 56 7.94 0.95 -9.76
N SER A 57 7.63 2.24 -9.79
CA SER A 57 8.62 3.31 -9.59
C SER A 57 9.21 3.29 -8.17
N GLU A 58 8.41 2.94 -7.15
CA GLU A 58 8.86 2.85 -5.76
C GLU A 58 9.86 1.71 -5.57
N PHE A 59 9.51 0.50 -6.00
CA PHE A 59 10.26 -0.71 -5.69
C PHE A 59 11.38 -1.04 -6.68
N ILE A 60 11.37 -0.46 -7.90
CA ILE A 60 12.38 -0.75 -8.92
C ILE A 60 13.80 -0.50 -8.43
N VAL A 61 14.01 0.52 -7.58
CA VAL A 61 15.32 0.87 -7.02
C VAL A 61 15.94 -0.30 -6.26
N VAL A 62 15.13 -1.12 -5.58
CA VAL A 62 15.61 -2.34 -4.89
C VAL A 62 16.13 -3.37 -5.90
N GLY A 63 15.43 -3.50 -7.03
CA GLY A 63 15.80 -4.44 -8.10
C GLY A 63 17.07 -4.07 -8.86
N ILE A 64 17.32 -2.75 -9.05
CA ILE A 64 18.43 -2.21 -9.85
C ILE A 64 19.45 -1.43 -9.00
N LEU A 65 19.48 -1.70 -7.69
CA LEU A 65 20.33 -0.97 -6.74
C LEU A 65 21.84 -1.06 -7.10
N PRO A 66 22.40 -2.25 -7.44
CA PRO A 66 23.78 -2.35 -7.88
C PRO A 66 24.07 -1.57 -9.16
N ASP A 67 23.16 -1.64 -10.15
CA ASP A 67 23.34 -0.96 -11.45
C ASP A 67 23.37 0.56 -11.30
N ILE A 68 22.55 1.12 -10.38
CA ILE A 68 22.57 2.56 -10.06
C ILE A 68 23.86 2.92 -9.34
N ALA A 69 24.32 2.10 -8.39
CA ALA A 69 25.53 2.35 -7.64
C ALA A 69 26.77 2.39 -8.56
N GLU A 70 26.89 1.42 -9.46
CA GLU A 70 27.93 1.38 -10.47
C GLU A 70 27.82 2.53 -11.47
N GLY A 71 26.61 2.75 -12.02
CA GLY A 71 26.37 3.77 -13.06
C GLY A 71 26.53 5.22 -12.60
N LEU A 72 26.45 5.50 -11.29
CA LEU A 72 26.67 6.82 -10.69
C LEU A 72 27.96 6.90 -9.87
N ASN A 73 28.73 5.80 -9.78
CA ASN A 73 29.97 5.68 -9.01
C ASN A 73 29.78 6.09 -7.54
N VAL A 74 28.75 5.54 -6.91
CA VAL A 74 28.42 5.71 -5.49
C VAL A 74 28.30 4.36 -4.76
N SER A 75 28.33 4.36 -3.43
CA SER A 75 28.19 3.12 -2.67
C SER A 75 26.76 2.53 -2.75
N LEU A 76 26.64 1.22 -2.56
CA LEU A 76 25.35 0.52 -2.47
C LEU A 76 24.46 1.14 -1.36
N THR A 77 25.07 1.51 -0.25
CA THR A 77 24.37 2.12 0.89
C THR A 77 23.89 3.53 0.58
N THR A 78 24.65 4.30 -0.20
CA THR A 78 24.20 5.61 -0.71
C THR A 78 22.93 5.46 -1.56
N VAL A 79 22.88 4.47 -2.47
CA VAL A 79 21.68 4.18 -3.26
C VAL A 79 20.55 3.64 -2.37
N GLY A 80 20.85 2.74 -1.42
CA GLY A 80 19.89 2.26 -0.42
C GLY A 80 19.24 3.40 0.39
N GLY A 81 20.00 4.47 0.63
CA GLY A 81 19.50 5.71 1.24
C GLY A 81 18.36 6.39 0.48
N LEU A 82 18.27 6.18 -0.86
CA LEU A 82 17.12 6.68 -1.64
C LEU A 82 15.81 6.03 -1.24
N VAL A 83 15.82 4.76 -0.80
CA VAL A 83 14.62 4.06 -0.33
C VAL A 83 14.17 4.64 1.00
N SER A 84 15.12 4.89 1.93
CA SER A 84 14.83 5.55 3.21
C SER A 84 14.30 6.96 3.01
N LEU A 85 14.96 7.75 2.15
CA LEU A 85 14.57 9.13 1.85
C LEU A 85 13.17 9.21 1.24
N PHE A 86 12.91 8.35 0.25
CA PHE A 86 11.59 8.27 -0.39
C PHE A 86 10.50 8.01 0.64
N ALA A 87 10.67 6.99 1.47
CA ALA A 87 9.70 6.61 2.48
C ALA A 87 9.54 7.69 3.58
N PHE A 88 10.64 8.34 3.97
CA PHE A 88 10.62 9.44 4.94
C PHE A 88 9.82 10.65 4.44
N VAL A 89 9.93 10.98 3.15
CA VAL A 89 9.16 12.06 2.52
C VAL A 89 7.71 11.65 2.28
N TYR A 90 7.48 10.42 1.80
CA TYR A 90 6.16 9.87 1.50
C TYR A 90 5.23 9.90 2.73
N ALA A 91 5.75 9.49 3.91
CA ALA A 91 4.94 9.30 5.11
C ALA A 91 4.19 10.58 5.55
N PRO A 92 4.85 11.74 5.78
CA PRO A 92 4.17 12.98 6.12
C PRO A 92 3.43 13.62 4.94
N ALA A 93 3.93 13.43 3.70
CA ALA A 93 3.31 14.02 2.51
C ALA A 93 1.91 13.45 2.24
N THR A 94 1.67 12.17 2.54
CA THR A 94 0.40 11.50 2.28
C THR A 94 -0.81 12.17 2.97
N PRO A 95 -0.85 12.36 4.30
CA PRO A 95 -2.00 12.99 4.95
C PRO A 95 -2.14 14.48 4.59
N ILE A 96 -1.02 15.18 4.40
CA ILE A 96 -1.02 16.60 3.99
C ILE A 96 -1.59 16.74 2.59
N GLY A 97 -1.06 15.99 1.63
CA GLY A 97 -1.49 16.03 0.24
C GLY A 97 -2.94 15.58 0.06
N ALA A 98 -3.38 14.52 0.73
CA ALA A 98 -4.77 14.06 0.71
C ALA A 98 -5.73 15.15 1.23
N SER A 99 -5.34 15.88 2.26
CA SER A 99 -6.14 16.98 2.78
C SER A 99 -6.22 18.18 1.83
N ILE A 100 -5.08 18.57 1.24
CA ILE A 100 -5.02 19.66 0.26
C ILE A 100 -5.84 19.30 -0.98
N SER A 101 -5.68 18.07 -1.50
CA SER A 101 -6.36 17.58 -2.69
C SER A 101 -7.88 17.54 -2.56
N SER A 102 -8.40 17.38 -1.34
CA SER A 102 -9.87 17.39 -1.09
C SER A 102 -10.56 18.69 -1.46
N ARG A 103 -9.81 19.79 -1.63
CA ARG A 103 -10.36 21.13 -2.01
C ARG A 103 -10.53 21.32 -3.51
N PHE A 104 -9.91 20.44 -4.30
CA PHE A 104 -9.88 20.56 -5.76
C PHE A 104 -10.75 19.49 -6.43
N GLU A 105 -11.04 19.70 -7.70
CA GLU A 105 -11.72 18.72 -8.55
C GLU A 105 -10.88 17.45 -8.68
N ARG A 106 -11.49 16.28 -8.41
CA ARG A 106 -10.79 14.99 -8.37
C ARG A 106 -10.07 14.67 -9.68
N PHE A 107 -10.71 14.90 -10.83
CA PHE A 107 -10.14 14.61 -12.14
C PHE A 107 -8.88 15.46 -12.39
N ARG A 108 -8.98 16.78 -12.24
CA ARG A 108 -7.83 17.68 -12.45
C ARG A 108 -6.69 17.38 -11.50
N THR A 109 -7.01 17.08 -10.23
CA THR A 109 -6.03 16.70 -9.22
C THR A 109 -5.31 15.41 -9.62
N MET A 110 -6.04 14.37 -10.07
CA MET A 110 -5.46 13.11 -10.49
C MET A 110 -4.51 13.29 -11.68
N ILE A 111 -4.94 14.03 -12.72
CA ILE A 111 -4.09 14.29 -13.89
C ILE A 111 -2.85 15.11 -13.50
N PHE A 112 -3.01 16.15 -12.66
CA PHE A 112 -1.87 16.93 -12.14
C PHE A 112 -0.85 16.03 -11.40
N LEU A 113 -1.32 15.17 -10.51
CA LEU A 113 -0.46 14.24 -9.76
C LEU A 113 0.23 13.24 -10.70
N ALA A 114 -0.48 12.71 -11.70
CA ALA A 114 0.09 11.80 -12.70
C ALA A 114 1.17 12.50 -13.57
N VAL A 115 0.96 13.77 -13.91
CA VAL A 115 1.97 14.57 -14.64
C VAL A 115 3.20 14.85 -13.77
N VAL A 116 3.02 15.18 -12.48
CA VAL A 116 4.15 15.36 -11.55
C VAL A 116 4.90 14.05 -11.36
N PHE A 117 4.19 12.90 -11.29
CA PHE A 117 4.80 11.57 -11.26
C PHE A 117 5.65 11.31 -12.50
N LEU A 118 5.12 11.64 -13.69
CA LEU A 118 5.86 11.54 -14.96
C LEU A 118 7.13 12.39 -14.93
N ILE A 119 7.03 13.67 -14.51
CA ILE A 119 8.18 14.57 -14.42
C ILE A 119 9.26 13.99 -13.51
N GLY A 120 8.90 13.48 -12.32
CA GLY A 120 9.83 12.84 -11.41
C GLY A 120 10.53 11.62 -12.02
N ASN A 121 9.80 10.76 -12.75
CA ASN A 121 10.39 9.60 -13.40
C ASN A 121 11.23 9.98 -14.64
N VAL A 122 10.88 11.05 -15.36
CA VAL A 122 11.73 11.62 -16.41
C VAL A 122 13.05 12.11 -15.82
N MET A 123 13.01 12.82 -14.66
CA MET A 123 14.23 13.22 -13.95
C MET A 123 15.08 12.00 -13.54
N CYS A 124 14.46 10.89 -13.11
CA CYS A 124 15.19 9.64 -12.83
C CYS A 124 15.87 9.08 -14.08
N ALA A 125 15.14 9.04 -15.21
CA ALA A 125 15.66 8.49 -16.49
C ALA A 125 16.84 9.28 -17.03
N PHE A 126 16.86 10.60 -16.85
CA PHE A 126 17.93 11.50 -17.32
C PHE A 126 18.90 11.90 -16.20
N ALA A 127 18.91 11.22 -15.06
CA ALA A 127 19.79 11.58 -13.96
C ALA A 127 21.27 11.45 -14.35
N VAL A 128 21.98 12.58 -14.36
CA VAL A 128 23.42 12.67 -14.64
C VAL A 128 24.27 12.43 -13.39
N GLY A 129 23.66 12.48 -12.20
CA GLY A 129 24.34 12.29 -10.93
C GLY A 129 23.36 11.98 -9.81
N TYR A 130 23.90 11.56 -8.66
CA TYR A 130 23.12 11.14 -7.50
C TYR A 130 22.17 12.24 -6.98
N GLY A 131 22.62 13.52 -6.95
CA GLY A 131 21.79 14.62 -6.49
C GLY A 131 20.51 14.85 -7.31
N MET A 132 20.58 14.66 -8.63
CA MET A 132 19.39 14.72 -9.50
C MET A 132 18.44 13.55 -9.22
N LEU A 133 18.98 12.37 -8.98
CA LEU A 133 18.18 11.19 -8.63
C LEU A 133 17.49 11.39 -7.27
N VAL A 134 18.17 11.96 -6.26
CA VAL A 134 17.59 12.36 -4.97
C VAL A 134 16.43 13.32 -5.15
N ALA A 135 16.61 14.41 -5.92
CA ALA A 135 15.56 15.38 -6.18
C ALA A 135 14.35 14.75 -6.87
N ALA A 136 14.59 13.90 -7.87
CA ALA A 136 13.54 13.15 -8.57
C ALA A 136 12.74 12.25 -7.62
N ARG A 137 13.42 11.52 -6.73
CA ARG A 137 12.79 10.63 -5.73
C ARG A 137 11.97 11.42 -4.72
N ILE A 138 12.41 12.59 -4.29
CA ILE A 138 11.63 13.50 -3.42
C ILE A 138 10.34 13.94 -4.13
N VAL A 139 10.42 14.38 -5.39
CA VAL A 139 9.24 14.81 -6.17
C VAL A 139 8.22 13.67 -6.25
N ILE A 140 8.65 12.45 -6.58
CA ILE A 140 7.77 11.29 -6.68
C ILE A 140 7.16 10.96 -5.31
N ALA A 141 7.95 10.95 -4.23
CA ALA A 141 7.50 10.63 -2.89
C ALA A 141 6.42 11.58 -2.37
N LEU A 142 6.58 12.90 -2.63
CA LEU A 142 5.63 13.93 -2.22
C LEU A 142 4.20 13.69 -2.74
N ILE A 143 4.08 13.10 -3.93
CA ILE A 143 2.77 12.93 -4.57
C ILE A 143 2.22 11.49 -4.51
N SER A 144 3.06 10.49 -4.28
CA SER A 144 2.66 9.10 -4.42
C SER A 144 1.51 8.71 -3.49
N GLY A 145 1.62 9.00 -2.20
CA GLY A 145 0.56 8.71 -1.23
C GLY A 145 -0.72 9.52 -1.49
N THR A 146 -0.57 10.78 -1.92
CA THR A 146 -1.69 11.63 -2.33
C THR A 146 -2.41 11.05 -3.53
N THR A 147 -1.68 10.52 -4.52
CA THR A 147 -2.27 9.90 -5.71
C THR A 147 -3.11 8.68 -5.35
N VAL A 148 -2.63 7.84 -4.43
CA VAL A 148 -3.42 6.70 -3.91
C VAL A 148 -4.69 7.19 -3.20
N ALA A 149 -4.56 8.20 -2.32
CA ALA A 149 -5.71 8.76 -1.60
C ALA A 149 -6.76 9.35 -2.55
N VAL A 150 -6.33 10.09 -3.58
CA VAL A 150 -7.23 10.65 -4.60
C VAL A 150 -7.87 9.53 -5.42
N SER A 151 -7.14 8.46 -5.78
CA SER A 151 -7.70 7.28 -6.47
C SER A 151 -8.89 6.69 -5.69
N MET A 152 -8.76 6.58 -4.36
CA MET A 152 -9.85 6.07 -3.50
C MET A 152 -11.10 6.95 -3.52
N THR A 153 -10.96 8.26 -3.74
CA THR A 153 -12.11 9.17 -3.80
C THR A 153 -13.01 8.95 -5.01
N PHE A 154 -12.52 8.26 -6.06
CA PHE A 154 -13.31 7.88 -7.22
C PHE A 154 -14.23 6.69 -6.98
N ALA A 155 -14.05 5.92 -5.88
CA ALA A 155 -14.83 4.72 -5.60
C ALA A 155 -16.34 4.87 -5.75
N PRO A 156 -17.01 5.97 -5.27
CA PRO A 156 -18.45 6.17 -5.47
C PRO A 156 -18.85 6.34 -6.92
N ASP A 157 -17.96 6.84 -7.78
CA ASP A 157 -18.26 7.20 -9.16
C ASP A 157 -17.99 6.04 -10.13
N VAL A 158 -17.02 5.16 -9.80
CA VAL A 158 -16.56 4.09 -10.70
C VAL A 158 -16.98 2.69 -10.25
N ALA A 159 -17.43 2.52 -9.00
CA ALA A 159 -17.83 1.23 -8.45
C ALA A 159 -19.22 1.30 -7.80
N SER A 160 -20.06 0.26 -8.01
CA SER A 160 -21.32 0.10 -7.29
C SER A 160 -21.08 0.00 -5.78
N ALA A 161 -22.09 0.30 -4.96
CA ALA A 161 -21.98 0.25 -3.49
C ALA A 161 -21.45 -1.10 -2.98
N ARG A 162 -21.86 -2.20 -3.63
CA ARG A 162 -21.39 -3.58 -3.33
C ARG A 162 -19.90 -3.78 -3.66
N ASN A 163 -19.41 -3.11 -4.68
CA ASN A 163 -18.04 -3.32 -5.22
C ASN A 163 -17.02 -2.30 -4.69
N ARG A 164 -17.39 -1.32 -3.86
CA ARG A 164 -16.46 -0.28 -3.36
C ARG A 164 -15.30 -0.86 -2.56
N THR A 165 -15.57 -1.80 -1.65
CA THR A 165 -14.51 -2.48 -0.88
C THR A 165 -13.57 -3.27 -1.80
N LYS A 166 -14.13 -3.94 -2.80
CA LYS A 166 -13.35 -4.64 -3.82
C LYS A 166 -12.48 -3.68 -4.63
N PHE A 167 -12.98 -2.51 -5.00
CA PHE A 167 -12.22 -1.47 -5.68
C PHE A 167 -11.01 -1.01 -4.86
N VAL A 168 -11.22 -0.69 -3.58
CA VAL A 168 -10.14 -0.30 -2.67
C VAL A 168 -9.07 -1.39 -2.59
N ALA A 169 -9.48 -2.64 -2.43
CA ALA A 169 -8.54 -3.77 -2.39
C ALA A 169 -7.73 -3.91 -3.68
N TRP A 170 -8.34 -3.73 -4.85
CA TRP A 170 -7.65 -3.82 -6.14
C TRP A 170 -6.69 -2.66 -6.38
N VAL A 171 -7.03 -1.43 -5.95
CA VAL A 171 -6.09 -0.28 -6.03
C VAL A 171 -4.83 -0.56 -5.19
N PHE A 172 -4.96 -1.09 -3.96
CA PHE A 172 -3.80 -1.52 -3.18
C PHE A 172 -3.06 -2.73 -3.77
N SER A 173 -3.79 -3.64 -4.43
CA SER A 173 -3.17 -4.78 -5.12
C SER A 173 -2.25 -4.35 -6.26
N GLY A 174 -2.42 -3.14 -6.82
CA GLY A 174 -1.52 -2.56 -7.80
C GLY A 174 -0.06 -2.57 -7.33
N PHE A 175 0.20 -2.23 -6.07
CA PHE A 175 1.55 -2.28 -5.47
C PHE A 175 2.08 -3.72 -5.38
N SER A 176 1.24 -4.67 -4.96
CA SER A 176 1.65 -6.09 -4.90
C SER A 176 1.93 -6.66 -6.30
N ILE A 177 1.12 -6.29 -7.30
CA ILE A 177 1.35 -6.66 -8.69
C ILE A 177 2.66 -6.05 -9.21
N ALA A 178 2.96 -4.81 -8.83
CA ALA A 178 4.23 -4.15 -9.18
C ALA A 178 5.45 -4.88 -8.57
N SER A 179 5.36 -5.38 -7.35
CA SER A 179 6.46 -6.14 -6.76
C SER A 179 6.68 -7.50 -7.43
N VAL A 180 5.60 -8.14 -7.93
CA VAL A 180 5.68 -9.45 -8.61
C VAL A 180 6.19 -9.35 -10.05
N PHE A 181 5.69 -8.38 -10.79
CA PHE A 181 5.95 -8.24 -12.23
C PHE A 181 6.76 -7.00 -12.58
N GLY A 182 6.49 -5.87 -11.94
CA GLY A 182 7.11 -4.58 -12.27
C GLY A 182 8.60 -4.56 -11.96
N VAL A 183 8.98 -4.98 -10.75
CA VAL A 183 10.38 -5.01 -10.33
C VAL A 183 11.21 -5.99 -11.19
N PRO A 184 10.81 -7.25 -11.38
CA PRO A 184 11.55 -8.17 -12.23
C PRO A 184 11.67 -7.74 -13.68
N ILE A 185 10.58 -7.22 -14.27
CA ILE A 185 10.60 -6.67 -15.64
C ILE A 185 11.58 -5.51 -15.73
N GLY A 186 11.50 -4.56 -14.78
CA GLY A 186 12.40 -3.41 -14.76
C GLY A 186 13.86 -3.81 -14.56
N THR A 187 14.14 -4.80 -13.69
CA THR A 187 15.49 -5.35 -13.50
C THR A 187 16.01 -6.05 -14.75
N SER A 188 15.17 -6.82 -15.46
CA SER A 188 15.55 -7.44 -16.73
C SER A 188 15.90 -6.41 -17.79
N ILE A 189 15.15 -5.31 -17.85
CA ILE A 189 15.41 -4.19 -18.76
C ILE A 189 16.72 -3.48 -18.39
N ALA A 190 16.94 -3.26 -17.09
CA ALA A 190 18.15 -2.62 -16.58
C ALA A 190 19.39 -3.44 -16.94
N ASN A 191 19.33 -4.76 -16.76
CA ASN A 191 20.42 -5.67 -17.11
C ASN A 191 20.72 -5.72 -18.61
N ALA A 192 19.69 -5.53 -19.47
CA ALA A 192 19.86 -5.60 -20.92
C ALA A 192 20.30 -4.26 -21.54
N PHE A 193 19.78 -3.14 -21.05
CA PHE A 193 19.89 -1.81 -21.68
C PHE A 193 20.45 -0.73 -20.72
N GLY A 194 20.69 -1.06 -19.45
CA GLY A 194 21.10 -0.15 -18.40
C GLY A 194 19.93 0.39 -17.58
N TRP A 195 20.22 0.76 -16.33
CA TRP A 195 19.22 1.11 -15.31
C TRP A 195 18.28 2.26 -15.68
N ARG A 196 18.73 3.21 -16.48
CA ARG A 196 17.92 4.35 -16.94
C ARG A 196 16.73 3.92 -17.81
N TRP A 197 16.88 2.83 -18.57
CA TRP A 197 15.82 2.31 -19.42
C TRP A 197 14.61 1.79 -18.63
N ALA A 198 14.82 1.32 -17.41
CA ALA A 198 13.71 0.96 -16.53
C ALA A 198 12.77 2.17 -16.26
N PHE A 199 13.34 3.36 -16.06
CA PHE A 199 12.56 4.59 -15.90
C PHE A 199 11.97 5.10 -17.22
N HIS A 200 12.65 4.92 -18.36
CA HIS A 200 12.07 5.27 -19.67
C HIS A 200 10.79 4.48 -19.96
N ILE A 201 10.74 3.19 -19.61
CA ILE A 201 9.53 2.38 -19.77
C ILE A 201 8.43 2.82 -18.83
N ILE A 202 8.75 3.13 -17.56
CA ILE A 202 7.79 3.72 -16.63
C ILE A 202 7.21 5.01 -17.21
N ASN A 203 8.04 5.87 -17.80
CA ASN A 203 7.62 7.11 -18.44
C ASN A 203 6.66 6.86 -19.61
N LEU A 204 7.01 5.95 -20.51
CA LEU A 204 6.17 5.60 -21.66
C LEU A 204 4.80 5.09 -21.21
N LEU A 205 4.78 4.15 -20.28
CA LEU A 205 3.53 3.59 -19.74
C LEU A 205 2.72 4.64 -18.99
N THR A 206 3.38 5.57 -18.27
CA THR A 206 2.70 6.67 -17.56
C THR A 206 2.06 7.65 -18.54
N VAL A 207 2.74 7.99 -19.65
CA VAL A 207 2.15 8.85 -20.70
C VAL A 207 0.90 8.20 -21.29
N LEU A 208 0.98 6.93 -21.67
CA LEU A 208 -0.17 6.19 -22.18
C LEU A 208 -1.32 6.14 -21.17
N LEU A 209 -0.99 5.92 -19.89
CA LEU A 209 -1.98 5.89 -18.81
C LEU A 209 -2.63 7.26 -18.61
N ILE A 210 -1.89 8.37 -18.63
CA ILE A 210 -2.44 9.73 -18.53
C ILE A 210 -3.43 9.97 -19.68
N ILE A 211 -3.06 9.59 -20.93
CA ILE A 211 -3.95 9.73 -22.08
C ILE A 211 -5.25 8.95 -21.84
N VAL A 212 -5.15 7.67 -21.44
CA VAL A 212 -6.34 6.86 -21.13
C VAL A 212 -7.18 7.50 -20.04
N MET A 213 -6.56 7.96 -18.94
CA MET A 213 -7.26 8.59 -17.81
C MET A 213 -8.01 9.86 -18.23
N CYS A 214 -7.48 10.65 -19.16
CA CYS A 214 -8.14 11.84 -19.69
C CYS A 214 -9.48 11.52 -20.39
N PHE A 215 -9.60 10.33 -20.99
CA PHE A 215 -10.82 9.89 -21.69
C PHE A 215 -11.80 9.13 -20.81
N VAL A 216 -11.31 8.36 -19.82
CA VAL A 216 -12.15 7.41 -19.09
C VAL A 216 -12.56 7.88 -17.70
N LEU A 217 -11.79 8.77 -17.03
CA LEU A 217 -12.12 9.19 -15.68
C LEU A 217 -13.32 10.15 -15.63
N PRO A 218 -14.21 10.00 -14.62
CA PRO A 218 -15.31 10.92 -14.40
C PRO A 218 -14.82 12.35 -14.11
N LYS A 219 -15.43 13.33 -14.75
CA LYS A 219 -15.14 14.77 -14.61
C LYS A 219 -16.14 15.47 -13.71
N ASN A 220 -15.78 16.65 -13.21
CA ASN A 220 -16.68 17.56 -12.45
C ASN A 220 -17.20 17.03 -11.10
N HIS A 221 -16.41 16.21 -10.41
CA HIS A 221 -16.74 15.72 -9.07
C HIS A 221 -15.79 16.28 -8.01
N TYR A 222 -16.36 16.89 -6.96
CA TYR A 222 -15.62 17.39 -5.80
C TYR A 222 -15.70 16.37 -4.65
N GLY A 223 -14.61 16.23 -3.90
CA GLY A 223 -14.58 15.42 -2.68
C GLY A 223 -15.37 16.06 -1.53
N PRO A 224 -15.78 15.27 -0.51
CA PRO A 224 -16.39 15.84 0.68
C PRO A 224 -15.38 16.76 1.39
N LYS A 225 -15.77 18.00 1.67
CA LYS A 225 -14.94 18.97 2.42
C LYS A 225 -14.84 18.49 3.87
N SER A 226 -13.65 18.07 4.31
CA SER A 226 -13.39 17.72 5.70
C SER A 226 -12.63 18.84 6.42
N ARG A 227 -12.94 19.04 7.73
CA ARG A 227 -12.16 19.97 8.57
C ARG A 227 -10.84 19.29 8.94
N PHE A 228 -9.76 19.71 8.32
CA PHE A 228 -8.43 19.10 8.45
C PHE A 228 -7.98 18.89 9.89
N LEU A 229 -8.00 19.95 10.72
CA LEU A 229 -7.51 19.90 12.11
C LEU A 229 -8.34 18.96 13.00
N ALA A 230 -9.65 18.84 12.76
CA ALA A 230 -10.51 17.97 13.57
C ALA A 230 -10.18 16.48 13.40
N GLN A 231 -9.59 16.09 12.27
CA GLN A 231 -9.21 14.70 12.04
C GLN A 231 -8.05 14.23 12.93
N PHE A 232 -7.17 15.15 13.35
CA PHE A 232 -5.99 14.82 14.16
C PHE A 232 -6.31 14.43 15.61
N PHE A 233 -7.52 14.68 16.10
CA PHE A 233 -7.93 14.22 17.45
C PHE A 233 -7.88 12.69 17.61
N ILE A 234 -7.90 11.92 16.52
CA ILE A 234 -7.74 10.46 16.57
C ILE A 234 -6.39 10.02 17.15
N PHE A 235 -5.36 10.87 17.09
CA PHE A 235 -4.05 10.60 17.71
C PHE A 235 -4.08 10.63 19.25
N THR A 236 -5.17 11.04 19.89
CA THR A 236 -5.35 10.90 21.36
C THR A 236 -5.60 9.45 21.77
N GLU A 237 -6.02 8.59 20.84
CA GLU A 237 -6.29 7.19 21.07
C GLU A 237 -5.00 6.34 21.14
N LYS A 238 -4.69 5.78 22.32
CA LYS A 238 -3.51 4.92 22.55
C LYS A 238 -3.45 3.71 21.61
N ARG A 239 -4.62 3.18 21.20
CA ARG A 239 -4.73 2.05 20.27
C ARG A 239 -4.20 2.38 18.87
N ILE A 240 -4.38 3.62 18.43
CA ILE A 240 -3.84 4.10 17.16
C ILE A 240 -2.32 4.09 17.19
N TRP A 241 -1.71 4.64 18.24
CA TRP A 241 -0.24 4.62 18.39
C TRP A 241 0.32 3.20 18.47
N GLY A 242 -0.34 2.29 19.22
CA GLY A 242 0.08 0.91 19.25
C GLY A 242 0.00 0.21 17.90
N GLY A 243 -1.05 0.48 17.13
CA GLY A 243 -1.16 -0.01 15.75
C GLY A 243 -0.07 0.56 14.84
N ILE A 244 0.16 1.89 14.89
CA ILE A 244 1.22 2.57 14.12
C ILE A 244 2.59 1.97 14.46
N LEU A 245 2.95 1.85 15.74
CA LEU A 245 4.25 1.30 16.15
C LEU A 245 4.42 -0.17 15.74
N ALA A 246 3.35 -0.99 15.81
CA ALA A 246 3.42 -2.38 15.36
C ALA A 246 3.71 -2.45 13.84
N VAL A 247 3.08 -1.60 13.04
CA VAL A 247 3.32 -1.52 11.58
C VAL A 247 4.72 -0.97 11.29
N VAL A 248 5.13 0.10 11.97
CA VAL A 248 6.47 0.70 11.82
C VAL A 248 7.55 -0.35 12.07
N PHE A 249 7.51 -1.03 13.21
CA PHE A 249 8.51 -2.03 13.55
C PHE A 249 8.44 -3.27 12.67
N GLY A 250 7.24 -3.73 12.30
CA GLY A 250 7.06 -4.87 11.39
C GLY A 250 7.57 -4.59 9.98
N ALA A 251 7.34 -3.40 9.45
CA ALA A 251 7.90 -2.98 8.17
C ALA A 251 9.42 -2.76 8.27
N ALA A 252 9.91 -2.11 9.35
CA ALA A 252 11.34 -1.92 9.57
C ALA A 252 12.07 -3.25 9.61
N ALA A 253 11.53 -4.26 10.31
CA ALA A 253 12.10 -5.61 10.35
C ALA A 253 12.40 -6.16 8.94
N THR A 254 11.45 -6.03 8.02
CA THR A 254 11.60 -6.52 6.65
C THR A 254 12.55 -5.64 5.84
N TYR A 255 12.45 -4.32 5.94
CA TYR A 255 13.19 -3.41 5.08
C TYR A 255 14.67 -3.23 5.46
N VAL A 256 15.09 -3.69 6.64
CA VAL A 256 16.53 -3.81 6.97
C VAL A 256 17.27 -4.65 5.91
N PHE A 257 16.69 -5.76 5.45
CA PHE A 257 17.31 -6.64 4.44
C PHE A 257 16.72 -6.45 3.03
N TYR A 258 15.43 -6.16 2.91
CA TYR A 258 14.74 -6.09 1.62
C TYR A 258 15.33 -5.00 0.71
N THR A 259 15.71 -3.86 1.26
CA THR A 259 16.38 -2.78 0.51
C THR A 259 17.64 -3.26 -0.20
N TYR A 260 18.35 -4.23 0.41
CA TYR A 260 19.58 -4.81 -0.11
C TYR A 260 19.37 -6.22 -0.71
N LEU A 261 18.13 -6.57 -1.06
CA LEU A 261 17.78 -7.92 -1.53
C LEU A 261 18.59 -8.31 -2.77
N THR A 262 18.70 -7.44 -3.76
CA THR A 262 19.50 -7.70 -4.98
C THR A 262 20.97 -7.92 -4.67
N PRO A 263 21.70 -7.04 -3.95
CA PRO A 263 23.06 -7.31 -3.54
C PRO A 263 23.23 -8.56 -2.69
N ILE A 264 22.26 -8.92 -1.82
CA ILE A 264 22.29 -10.18 -1.06
C ILE A 264 22.25 -11.37 -2.01
N LEU A 265 21.35 -11.35 -3.00
CA LEU A 265 21.23 -12.43 -3.99
C LEU A 265 22.51 -12.58 -4.82
N GLU A 266 23.12 -11.49 -5.26
CA GLU A 266 24.31 -11.48 -6.11
C GLU A 266 25.58 -11.78 -5.31
N GLN A 267 25.86 -11.03 -4.24
CA GLN A 267 27.15 -11.00 -3.58
C GLN A 267 27.26 -11.99 -2.42
N GLN A 268 26.14 -12.30 -1.71
CA GLN A 268 26.15 -13.22 -0.57
C GLN A 268 25.75 -14.64 -0.97
N ILE A 269 24.76 -14.77 -1.86
CA ILE A 269 24.24 -16.06 -2.31
C ILE A 269 24.92 -16.52 -3.60
N GLY A 270 25.44 -15.59 -4.42
CA GLY A 270 26.16 -15.88 -5.65
C GLY A 270 25.23 -16.18 -6.85
N ILE A 271 24.02 -15.63 -6.87
CA ILE A 271 23.10 -15.78 -8.01
C ILE A 271 23.61 -14.92 -9.16
N ALA A 272 23.79 -15.54 -10.33
CA ALA A 272 24.23 -14.82 -11.52
C ALA A 272 23.18 -13.74 -11.91
N PRO A 273 23.62 -12.55 -12.40
CA PRO A 273 22.73 -11.41 -12.72
C PRO A 273 21.53 -11.77 -13.59
N ARG A 274 21.71 -12.68 -14.57
CA ARG A 274 20.64 -13.17 -15.46
C ARG A 274 19.47 -13.86 -14.73
N PHE A 275 19.67 -14.36 -13.50
CA PHE A 275 18.65 -15.04 -12.72
C PHE A 275 18.04 -14.17 -11.62
N ILE A 276 18.56 -12.96 -11.38
CA ILE A 276 18.07 -12.04 -10.34
C ILE A 276 16.61 -11.70 -10.55
N ALA A 277 16.20 -11.40 -11.79
CA ALA A 277 14.79 -11.10 -12.10
C ALA A 277 13.86 -12.27 -11.74
N VAL A 278 14.30 -13.52 -11.95
CA VAL A 278 13.52 -14.71 -11.57
C VAL A 278 13.44 -14.83 -10.04
N ALA A 279 14.55 -14.64 -9.34
CA ALA A 279 14.58 -14.67 -7.87
C ALA A 279 13.67 -13.59 -7.27
N LEU A 280 13.71 -12.36 -7.79
CA LEU A 280 12.82 -11.27 -7.39
C LEU A 280 11.35 -11.57 -7.70
N SER A 281 11.05 -12.22 -8.84
CA SER A 281 9.69 -12.69 -9.16
C SER A 281 9.18 -13.69 -8.14
N CYS A 282 9.99 -14.68 -7.78
CA CYS A 282 9.64 -15.67 -6.75
C CYS A 282 9.38 -15.00 -5.40
N TYR A 283 10.25 -14.04 -5.02
CA TYR A 283 10.04 -13.25 -3.80
C TYR A 283 8.76 -12.43 -3.88
N GLY A 284 8.48 -11.77 -5.02
CA GLY A 284 7.26 -11.02 -5.26
C GLY A 284 6.00 -11.90 -5.13
N VAL A 285 6.03 -13.13 -5.63
CA VAL A 285 4.92 -14.11 -5.46
C VAL A 285 4.71 -14.41 -3.98
N ALA A 286 5.77 -14.60 -3.20
CA ALA A 286 5.66 -14.79 -1.75
C ALA A 286 5.02 -13.55 -1.07
N CYS A 287 5.42 -12.33 -1.47
CA CYS A 287 4.81 -11.09 -0.99
C CYS A 287 3.33 -10.98 -1.35
N LEU A 288 2.94 -11.36 -2.57
CA LEU A 288 1.54 -11.38 -2.99
C LEU A 288 0.72 -12.38 -2.18
N ALA A 289 1.25 -13.60 -1.96
CA ALA A 289 0.62 -14.60 -1.10
C ALA A 289 0.45 -14.08 0.34
N SER A 290 1.46 -13.40 0.89
CA SER A 290 1.42 -12.71 2.18
C SER A 290 0.26 -11.70 2.25
N ASN A 291 0.13 -10.84 1.24
CA ASN A 291 -0.91 -9.80 1.20
C ASN A 291 -2.33 -10.40 1.10
N LEU A 292 -2.51 -11.42 0.24
CA LEU A 292 -3.79 -12.12 0.10
C LEU A 292 -4.19 -12.83 1.41
N TYR A 293 -3.23 -13.45 2.08
CA TYR A 293 -3.49 -14.11 3.36
C TYR A 293 -3.76 -13.12 4.49
N SER A 294 -3.15 -11.93 4.44
CA SER A 294 -3.45 -10.81 5.34
C SER A 294 -4.95 -10.44 5.34
N GLY A 295 -5.60 -10.47 4.17
CA GLY A 295 -7.04 -10.28 4.03
C GLY A 295 -7.83 -11.24 4.90
N LYS A 296 -7.54 -12.55 4.81
CA LYS A 296 -8.20 -13.58 5.63
C LYS A 296 -7.96 -13.40 7.14
N LEU A 297 -6.81 -12.88 7.52
CA LEU A 297 -6.50 -12.61 8.94
C LEU A 297 -7.29 -11.42 9.48
N GLY A 298 -7.65 -10.45 8.65
CA GLY A 298 -8.46 -9.28 8.98
C GLY A 298 -9.97 -9.54 9.01
N ASP A 299 -10.49 -10.44 8.17
CA ASP A 299 -11.93 -10.61 7.93
C ASP A 299 -12.73 -11.09 9.16
N ASN A 300 -12.13 -11.84 10.06
CA ASN A 300 -12.81 -12.51 11.19
C ASN A 300 -12.65 -11.79 12.54
N GLY A 301 -12.43 -10.46 12.56
CA GLY A 301 -12.22 -9.74 13.81
C GLY A 301 -12.60 -8.26 13.74
N ARG A 302 -12.70 -7.64 14.92
CA ARG A 302 -12.95 -6.20 15.08
C ARG A 302 -11.89 -5.57 15.97
N GLY A 303 -11.56 -4.31 15.71
CA GLY A 303 -10.62 -3.54 16.53
C GLY A 303 -9.21 -4.16 16.58
N VAL A 304 -8.73 -4.41 17.78
CA VAL A 304 -7.36 -4.90 18.04
C VAL A 304 -7.19 -6.41 17.79
N GLU A 305 -8.27 -7.20 17.81
CA GLU A 305 -8.20 -8.67 17.77
C GLU A 305 -7.44 -9.24 16.56
N PRO A 306 -7.67 -8.77 15.31
CA PRO A 306 -6.94 -9.29 14.16
C PRO A 306 -5.44 -9.11 14.30
N LEU A 307 -5.00 -7.97 14.80
CA LEU A 307 -3.58 -7.67 15.02
C LEU A 307 -2.97 -8.53 16.13
N VAL A 308 -3.72 -8.81 17.18
CA VAL A 308 -3.29 -9.70 18.30
C VAL A 308 -3.13 -11.15 17.82
N ARG A 309 -3.94 -11.63 16.87
CA ARG A 309 -3.81 -12.97 16.30
C ARG A 309 -2.49 -13.14 15.54
N VAL A 310 -2.04 -12.10 14.84
CA VAL A 310 -0.79 -12.17 14.06
C VAL A 310 0.49 -12.00 14.90
N ARG A 311 0.42 -11.77 16.23
CA ARG A 311 1.59 -11.49 17.06
C ARG A 311 2.70 -12.55 16.98
N PHE A 312 2.34 -13.83 16.92
CA PHE A 312 3.32 -14.91 16.86
C PHE A 312 4.06 -14.96 15.52
N ILE A 313 3.49 -14.39 14.47
CA ILE A 313 4.13 -14.27 13.16
C ILE A 313 5.43 -13.46 13.29
N TYR A 314 5.47 -12.42 14.11
CA TYR A 314 6.68 -11.64 14.34
C TYR A 314 7.79 -12.45 15.02
N VAL A 315 7.44 -13.40 15.92
CA VAL A 315 8.43 -14.28 16.57
C VAL A 315 9.00 -15.26 15.55
N VAL A 316 8.16 -15.84 14.70
CA VAL A 316 8.61 -16.73 13.62
C VAL A 316 9.47 -15.97 12.61
N GLN A 317 9.04 -14.77 12.23
CA GLN A 317 9.81 -13.87 11.35
C GLN A 317 11.19 -13.57 11.96
N ALA A 318 11.26 -13.23 13.26
CA ALA A 318 12.52 -12.98 13.95
C ALA A 318 13.44 -14.21 13.94
N ALA A 319 12.88 -15.42 14.12
CA ALA A 319 13.68 -16.65 14.05
C ALA A 319 14.30 -16.85 12.65
N PHE A 320 13.53 -16.67 11.57
CA PHE A 320 14.07 -16.72 10.21
C PHE A 320 15.14 -15.66 9.96
N MET A 321 14.96 -14.46 10.51
CA MET A 321 15.93 -13.37 10.39
C MET A 321 17.25 -13.68 11.14
N VAL A 322 17.20 -14.29 12.32
CA VAL A 322 18.40 -14.72 13.05
C VAL A 322 19.14 -15.82 12.29
N VAL A 323 18.44 -16.68 11.57
CA VAL A 323 19.03 -17.75 10.76
C VAL A 323 19.62 -17.22 9.44
N LEU A 324 19.18 -16.08 8.94
CA LEU A 324 19.57 -15.54 7.63
C LEU A 324 21.10 -15.46 7.41
N PRO A 325 21.95 -14.97 8.36
CA PRO A 325 23.41 -14.92 8.17
C PRO A 325 24.07 -16.27 7.87
N PHE A 326 23.48 -17.35 8.38
CA PHE A 326 23.95 -18.71 8.15
C PHE A 326 23.35 -19.30 6.88
N ALA A 327 22.09 -18.97 6.58
CA ALA A 327 21.39 -19.47 5.41
C ALA A 327 21.99 -18.97 4.10
N VAL A 328 22.44 -17.71 4.04
CA VAL A 328 23.03 -17.11 2.82
C VAL A 328 24.38 -17.71 2.41
N MET A 329 24.99 -18.55 3.27
CA MET A 329 26.20 -19.30 2.92
C MET A 329 25.95 -20.40 1.88
N ASN A 330 24.71 -20.80 1.67
CA ASN A 330 24.32 -21.79 0.68
C ASN A 330 23.15 -21.23 -0.14
N ALA A 331 23.25 -21.36 -1.48
CA ALA A 331 22.28 -20.77 -2.38
C ALA A 331 20.84 -21.27 -2.15
N VAL A 332 20.66 -22.57 -1.86
CA VAL A 332 19.35 -23.16 -1.66
C VAL A 332 18.73 -22.68 -0.35
N THR A 333 19.48 -22.76 0.76
CA THR A 333 18.97 -22.33 2.08
C THR A 333 18.74 -20.82 2.14
N GLY A 334 19.62 -20.03 1.51
CA GLY A 334 19.46 -18.57 1.41
C GLY A 334 18.17 -18.19 0.66
N CYS A 335 17.93 -18.77 -0.50
CA CYS A 335 16.70 -18.53 -1.26
C CYS A 335 15.45 -18.97 -0.49
N LEU A 336 15.46 -20.13 0.15
CA LEU A 336 14.31 -20.62 0.93
C LEU A 336 13.99 -19.72 2.11
N VAL A 337 15.01 -19.25 2.86
CA VAL A 337 14.82 -18.33 3.99
C VAL A 337 14.32 -16.97 3.50
N LEU A 338 14.85 -16.43 2.40
CA LEU A 338 14.36 -15.18 1.82
C LEU A 338 12.90 -15.31 1.35
N LEU A 339 12.54 -16.39 0.67
CA LEU A 339 11.16 -16.66 0.27
C LEU A 339 10.22 -16.75 1.48
N ALA A 340 10.64 -17.44 2.54
CA ALA A 340 9.89 -17.51 3.80
C ALA A 340 9.71 -16.11 4.41
N LEU A 341 10.76 -15.27 4.41
CA LEU A 341 10.66 -13.87 4.87
C LEU A 341 9.71 -13.04 4.00
N GLY A 342 9.66 -13.27 2.69
CA GLY A 342 8.67 -12.65 1.80
C GLY A 342 7.21 -12.94 2.18
N LEU A 343 6.94 -14.16 2.69
CA LEU A 343 5.60 -14.54 3.19
C LEU A 343 5.18 -13.75 4.44
N PHE A 344 6.10 -13.14 5.17
CA PHE A 344 5.78 -12.33 6.35
C PHE A 344 5.60 -10.84 6.04
N MET A 345 6.00 -10.37 4.86
CA MET A 345 6.14 -8.95 4.53
C MET A 345 4.86 -8.13 4.73
N TYR A 346 3.71 -8.65 4.32
CA TYR A 346 2.43 -7.92 4.31
C TYR A 346 1.35 -8.49 5.25
N LEU A 347 1.66 -9.50 6.06
CA LEU A 347 0.65 -10.18 6.91
C LEU A 347 -0.06 -9.24 7.91
N GLN A 348 0.59 -8.17 8.30
CA GLN A 348 0.05 -7.17 9.22
C GLN A 348 -0.89 -6.13 8.56
N ASN A 349 -0.89 -6.00 7.22
CA ASN A 349 -1.57 -4.90 6.51
C ASN A 349 -3.06 -4.82 6.80
N THR A 350 -3.82 -5.88 6.51
CA THR A 350 -5.27 -5.86 6.74
C THR A 350 -5.63 -5.83 8.24
N PRO A 351 -4.98 -6.61 9.13
CA PRO A 351 -5.22 -6.51 10.55
C PRO A 351 -5.04 -5.10 11.14
N SER A 352 -4.00 -4.37 10.73
CA SER A 352 -3.78 -2.99 11.20
C SER A 352 -4.78 -2.02 10.59
N GLN A 353 -5.11 -2.17 9.30
CA GLN A 353 -6.12 -1.33 8.65
C GLN A 353 -7.49 -1.48 9.32
N VAL A 354 -7.91 -2.71 9.68
CA VAL A 354 -9.14 -2.97 10.43
C VAL A 354 -9.12 -2.26 11.78
N LEU A 355 -7.99 -2.31 12.50
CA LEU A 355 -7.83 -1.59 13.78
C LEU A 355 -8.07 -0.08 13.60
N TYR A 356 -7.42 0.56 12.63
CA TYR A 356 -7.53 2.02 12.44
C TYR A 356 -8.94 2.43 12.06
N MET A 357 -9.57 1.70 11.14
CA MET A 357 -10.93 1.99 10.68
C MET A 357 -11.96 1.77 11.78
N ASP A 358 -11.83 0.71 12.57
CA ASP A 358 -12.78 0.39 13.67
C ASP A 358 -12.68 1.41 14.81
N VAL A 359 -11.46 1.83 15.17
CA VAL A 359 -11.27 2.90 16.17
C VAL A 359 -11.84 4.22 15.64
N ALA A 360 -11.55 4.60 14.40
CA ALA A 360 -12.09 5.83 13.81
C ALA A 360 -13.62 5.83 13.79
N ALA A 361 -14.23 4.73 13.34
CA ALA A 361 -15.69 4.61 13.26
C ALA A 361 -16.37 4.75 14.64
N LYS A 362 -15.74 4.24 15.70
CA LYS A 362 -16.32 4.24 17.07
C LYS A 362 -16.09 5.52 17.85
N THR A 363 -14.92 6.15 17.69
CA THR A 363 -14.50 7.27 18.56
C THR A 363 -14.42 8.60 17.80
N HIS A 364 -14.05 8.58 16.54
CA HIS A 364 -13.79 9.78 15.74
C HIS A 364 -14.29 9.61 14.28
N PRO A 365 -15.62 9.56 14.03
CA PRO A 365 -16.16 9.29 12.68
C PRO A 365 -15.67 10.30 11.62
N GLY A 366 -15.42 11.55 12.02
CA GLY A 366 -14.85 12.59 11.14
C GLY A 366 -13.41 12.34 10.69
N SER A 367 -12.71 11.39 11.31
CA SER A 367 -11.29 11.06 11.04
C SER A 367 -11.11 9.82 10.16
N MET A 368 -12.18 9.28 9.55
CA MET A 368 -12.12 8.07 8.73
C MET A 368 -11.11 8.17 7.58
N ASN A 369 -11.06 9.33 6.91
CA ASN A 369 -10.13 9.55 5.80
C ASN A 369 -8.66 9.53 6.28
N LEU A 370 -8.38 10.17 7.41
CA LEU A 370 -7.04 10.14 8.00
C LEU A 370 -6.68 8.72 8.48
N ALA A 371 -7.61 8.02 9.14
CA ALA A 371 -7.40 6.64 9.58
C ALA A 371 -7.10 5.68 8.44
N SER A 372 -7.71 5.89 7.26
CA SER A 372 -7.42 5.07 6.07
C SER A 372 -5.97 5.20 5.56
N SER A 373 -5.30 6.31 5.85
CA SER A 373 -3.91 6.56 5.45
C SER A 373 -2.86 6.08 6.48
N PHE A 374 -3.26 5.72 7.70
CA PHE A 374 -2.33 5.36 8.77
C PHE A 374 -1.48 4.13 8.45
N ASN A 375 -2.07 3.13 7.80
CA ASN A 375 -1.30 1.94 7.44
C ASN A 375 -0.17 2.27 6.46
N SER A 376 -0.48 3.03 5.41
CA SER A 376 0.52 3.45 4.42
C SER A 376 1.58 4.38 5.03
N MET A 377 1.16 5.34 5.87
CA MET A 377 2.08 6.23 6.59
C MET A 377 3.02 5.43 7.51
N ALA A 378 2.47 4.57 8.36
CA ALA A 378 3.25 3.78 9.32
C ALA A 378 4.20 2.81 8.60
N PHE A 379 3.74 2.17 7.52
CA PHE A 379 4.54 1.28 6.71
C PHE A 379 5.75 2.02 6.11
N ASN A 380 5.55 3.22 5.57
CA ASN A 380 6.63 4.05 5.03
C ASN A 380 7.59 4.57 6.10
N ILE A 381 7.12 4.92 7.31
CA ILE A 381 8.02 5.21 8.43
C ILE A 381 8.91 3.99 8.73
N GLY A 382 8.32 2.79 8.72
CA GLY A 382 9.04 1.54 8.90
C GLY A 382 10.06 1.27 7.78
N ILE A 383 9.70 1.53 6.52
CA ILE A 383 10.63 1.46 5.38
C ILE A 383 11.82 2.40 5.61
N ALA A 384 11.56 3.66 5.95
CA ALA A 384 12.61 4.64 6.20
C ALA A 384 13.58 4.19 7.30
N LEU A 385 13.03 3.74 8.43
CA LEU A 385 13.80 3.28 9.57
C LEU A 385 14.59 2.00 9.24
N GLY A 386 13.94 1.00 8.66
CA GLY A 386 14.56 -0.27 8.32
C GLY A 386 15.67 -0.12 7.30
N SER A 387 15.41 0.62 6.21
CA SER A 387 16.42 0.87 5.17
C SER A 387 17.61 1.66 5.67
N ALA A 388 17.39 2.67 6.54
CA ALA A 388 18.48 3.44 7.14
C ALA A 388 19.36 2.58 8.05
N VAL A 389 18.75 1.77 8.93
CA VAL A 389 19.48 0.82 9.78
C VAL A 389 20.19 -0.24 8.93
N GLY A 390 19.55 -0.74 7.88
CA GLY A 390 20.16 -1.66 6.92
C GLY A 390 21.42 -1.08 6.27
N GLY A 391 21.41 0.22 5.92
CA GLY A 391 22.58 0.93 5.42
C GLY A 391 23.72 0.96 6.43
N LEU A 392 23.43 1.40 7.66
CA LEU A 392 24.43 1.45 8.73
C LEU A 392 25.04 0.08 9.04
N VAL A 393 24.22 -0.98 9.07
CA VAL A 393 24.69 -2.35 9.28
C VAL A 393 25.57 -2.81 8.11
N THR A 394 25.18 -2.50 6.88
CA THR A 394 25.96 -2.87 5.68
C THR A 394 27.33 -2.20 5.67
N ASP A 395 27.41 -0.91 6.04
CA ASP A 395 28.67 -0.14 6.03
C ASP A 395 29.62 -0.53 7.16
N HIS A 396 29.11 -0.82 8.37
CA HIS A 396 29.96 -0.97 9.56
C HIS A 396 30.17 -2.44 9.98
N ILE A 397 29.21 -3.32 9.68
CA ILE A 397 29.19 -4.70 10.18
C ILE A 397 29.24 -5.70 9.01
N GLY A 398 28.63 -5.32 7.89
CA GLY A 398 28.51 -6.13 6.68
C GLY A 398 27.10 -6.65 6.42
N MET A 399 26.78 -6.76 5.15
CA MET A 399 25.44 -7.11 4.62
C MET A 399 24.91 -8.46 5.13
N ARG A 400 25.79 -9.39 5.44
CA ARG A 400 25.45 -10.70 5.98
C ARG A 400 24.65 -10.61 7.28
N TRP A 401 24.88 -9.59 8.11
CA TRP A 401 24.31 -9.43 9.44
C TRP A 401 23.01 -8.63 9.48
N LEU A 402 22.43 -8.29 8.34
CA LEU A 402 21.15 -7.55 8.27
C LEU A 402 20.02 -8.27 8.98
N GLY A 403 19.97 -9.61 8.92
CA GLY A 403 18.90 -10.41 9.53
C GLY A 403 18.74 -10.19 11.04
N PRO A 404 19.77 -10.35 11.89
CA PRO A 404 19.69 -10.11 13.33
C PRO A 404 19.16 -8.73 13.72
N PHE A 405 19.53 -7.66 12.99
CA PHE A 405 18.99 -6.32 13.23
C PHE A 405 17.52 -6.23 12.85
N GLY A 406 17.09 -6.89 11.78
CA GLY A 406 15.67 -7.04 11.43
C GLY A 406 14.90 -7.79 12.52
N ALA A 407 15.50 -8.83 13.12
CA ALA A 407 14.90 -9.60 14.21
C ALA A 407 14.59 -8.72 15.44
N VAL A 408 15.46 -7.75 15.76
CA VAL A 408 15.20 -6.79 16.85
C VAL A 408 13.89 -6.02 16.58
N PHE A 409 13.71 -5.51 15.39
CA PHE A 409 12.46 -4.81 15.02
C PHE A 409 11.24 -5.74 15.03
N ALA A 410 11.36 -6.97 14.59
CA ALA A 410 10.28 -7.95 14.67
C ALA A 410 9.87 -8.23 16.12
N LEU A 411 10.84 -8.33 17.03
CA LEU A 411 10.54 -8.48 18.46
C LEU A 411 9.91 -7.22 19.06
N LEU A 412 10.34 -6.02 18.66
CA LEU A 412 9.68 -4.77 19.06
C LEU A 412 8.21 -4.71 18.57
N ALA A 413 7.94 -5.15 17.33
CA ALA A 413 6.58 -5.29 16.82
C ALA A 413 5.76 -6.26 17.66
N TYR A 414 6.31 -7.43 18.00
CA TYR A 414 5.68 -8.40 18.91
C TYR A 414 5.33 -7.77 20.27
N LEU A 415 6.29 -7.11 20.90
CA LEU A 415 6.09 -6.47 22.22
C LEU A 415 5.00 -5.39 22.16
N THR A 416 4.97 -4.61 21.07
CA THR A 416 3.93 -3.58 20.85
C THR A 416 2.53 -4.21 20.78
N VAL A 417 2.39 -5.34 20.08
CA VAL A 417 1.10 -6.04 19.97
C VAL A 417 0.71 -6.71 21.28
N VAL A 418 1.66 -7.22 22.06
CA VAL A 418 1.43 -7.74 23.41
C VAL A 418 0.93 -6.63 24.34
N TRP A 419 1.55 -5.45 24.27
CA TRP A 419 1.10 -4.28 25.02
C TRP A 419 -0.34 -3.87 24.65
N LEU A 420 -0.67 -3.82 23.35
CA LEU A 420 -2.04 -3.55 22.87
C LEU A 420 -3.06 -4.56 23.45
N ARG A 421 -2.70 -5.84 23.48
CA ARG A 421 -3.55 -6.90 24.07
C ARG A 421 -3.78 -6.66 25.56
N ALA A 422 -2.74 -6.27 26.30
CA ALA A 422 -2.85 -6.00 27.72
C ALA A 422 -3.74 -4.78 28.01
N ASP A 423 -3.62 -3.70 27.22
CA ASP A 423 -4.50 -2.52 27.33
C ASP A 423 -5.97 -2.87 27.07
N MET A 424 -6.22 -3.70 26.04
CA MET A 424 -7.57 -4.17 25.71
C MET A 424 -8.21 -4.94 26.88
N LYS A 425 -7.48 -5.90 27.48
CA LYS A 425 -7.95 -6.67 28.64
C LYS A 425 -8.27 -5.78 29.84
N ARG A 426 -7.40 -4.78 30.14
CA ARG A 426 -7.63 -3.84 31.25
C ARG A 426 -8.88 -2.98 31.05
N ARG A 427 -9.23 -2.63 29.81
CA ARG A 427 -10.45 -1.87 29.50
C ARG A 427 -11.71 -2.73 29.64
N GLN A 428 -11.64 -3.99 29.21
CA GLN A 428 -12.76 -4.95 29.37
C GLN A 428 -13.05 -5.29 30.83
N SER A 429 -12.03 -5.28 31.70
CA SER A 429 -12.20 -5.51 33.13
C SER A 429 -12.72 -4.29 33.92
N LYS A 430 -12.75 -3.09 33.29
CA LYS A 430 -13.24 -1.84 33.88
C LYS A 430 -14.62 -1.42 33.35
N ALA A 431 -15.11 -2.03 32.28
CA ALA A 431 -16.43 -1.86 31.69
C ALA A 431 -17.42 -2.93 32.20
#